data_762a22c52fcc9d2d558fa7fe4354c053
#
_entry.id   762a22c52fcc9d2d558fa7fe4354c053
#
_cell.length_a   1.000
_cell.length_b   1.000
_cell.length_c   1.000
_cell.angle_alpha   90.00
_cell.angle_beta   90.00
_cell.angle_gamma   90.00
#
_symmetry.space_group_name_H-M   'P 1'
#
loop_
_entity.id
_entity.type
_entity.pdbx_description
1 polymer ?
#
loop_
_entity_poly.entity_id
_entity_poly.type
_entity_poly.pdbx_seq_one_letter_code
_entity_poly.pdbx_strand_id
1 'polypeptide(L)'
;SVREVTNPAGIPATLTIGIGVDGDSFDELYRFANLSVEMALSRGGDQAVVKNRFTFEFFGGRSKETERRTKVKSRVMASAMGELVADASCVMVMGHRSPDFDAVGAAVGVCAIARMKGVPHYIIREAAGTPADELYDRVARMPQYEGVLLDSQEAMLRADSRSLLVVVDTNRPEQVQN
;
A
#
# COMPACT_ATOMS: atom_id res chain seq x y z
N SER A 1 -33.85 0.69 6.49
CA SER A 1 -32.54 0.45 5.83
C SER A 1 -31.44 0.58 6.88
N VAL A 2 -30.35 -0.20 6.78
CA VAL A 2 -29.18 -0.08 7.70
C VAL A 2 -28.62 1.34 7.68
N ARG A 3 -28.67 2.00 6.54
CA ARG A 3 -28.18 3.39 6.35
C ARG A 3 -29.02 4.45 7.07
N GLU A 4 -30.21 4.11 7.53
CA GLU A 4 -31.07 5.01 8.33
C GLU A 4 -30.69 4.99 9.82
N VAL A 5 -29.88 4.01 10.23
CA VAL A 5 -29.35 3.91 11.59
C VAL A 5 -28.11 4.77 11.67
N THR A 6 -28.13 5.77 12.54
CA THR A 6 -26.97 6.62 12.83
C THR A 6 -26.51 6.40 14.27
N ASN A 7 -25.21 6.51 14.49
CA ASN A 7 -24.67 6.51 15.86
C ASN A 7 -24.90 7.89 16.53
N PRO A 8 -24.63 8.06 17.85
CA PRO A 8 -24.79 9.34 18.54
C PRO A 8 -23.97 10.50 17.92
N ALA A 9 -22.92 10.20 17.15
CA ALA A 9 -22.12 11.18 16.42
C ALA A 9 -22.70 11.55 15.03
N GLY A 10 -23.88 11.04 14.67
CA GLY A 10 -24.54 11.33 13.39
C GLY A 10 -23.93 10.59 12.19
N ILE A 11 -23.07 9.60 12.41
CA ILE A 11 -22.43 8.82 11.35
C ILE A 11 -23.37 7.67 10.94
N PRO A 12 -23.76 7.56 9.65
CA PRO A 12 -24.59 6.46 9.18
C PRO A 12 -23.90 5.10 9.39
N ALA A 13 -24.68 4.10 9.81
CA ALA A 13 -24.20 2.73 9.86
C ALA A 13 -24.02 2.19 8.42
N THR A 14 -22.90 1.50 8.20
CA THR A 14 -22.62 0.80 6.94
C THR A 14 -22.50 -0.69 7.18
N LEU A 15 -22.82 -1.49 6.18
CA LEU A 15 -22.73 -2.95 6.25
C LEU A 15 -21.91 -3.45 5.07
N THR A 16 -20.84 -4.18 5.39
CA THR A 16 -20.01 -4.86 4.39
C THR A 16 -20.19 -6.36 4.53
N ILE A 17 -20.54 -7.04 3.44
CA ILE A 17 -20.86 -8.47 3.42
C ILE A 17 -19.95 -9.17 2.41
N GLY A 18 -19.29 -10.25 2.83
CA GLY A 18 -18.61 -11.18 1.95
C GLY A 18 -19.32 -12.53 1.90
N ILE A 19 -19.50 -13.06 0.72
CA ILE A 19 -20.16 -14.35 0.48
C ILE A 19 -19.25 -15.23 -0.38
N GLY A 20 -19.03 -16.46 0.06
CA GLY A 20 -18.38 -17.51 -0.73
C GLY A 20 -19.43 -18.49 -1.27
N VAL A 21 -19.36 -18.81 -2.55
CA VAL A 21 -20.25 -19.77 -3.23
C VAL A 21 -19.44 -20.73 -4.12
N ASP A 22 -20.04 -21.84 -4.50
CA ASP A 22 -19.47 -22.84 -5.41
C ASP A 22 -18.09 -23.39 -4.99
N GLY A 23 -17.81 -23.46 -3.68
CA GLY A 23 -16.63 -24.12 -3.14
C GLY A 23 -16.87 -25.62 -2.91
N ASP A 24 -15.79 -26.40 -3.00
CA ASP A 24 -15.85 -27.87 -2.79
C ASP A 24 -15.88 -28.25 -1.30
N SER A 25 -15.49 -27.32 -0.42
CA SER A 25 -15.43 -27.54 1.03
C SER A 25 -15.85 -26.31 1.80
N PHE A 26 -16.19 -26.51 3.07
CA PHE A 26 -16.51 -25.41 3.97
C PHE A 26 -15.33 -24.45 4.15
N ASP A 27 -14.11 -24.97 4.20
CA ASP A 27 -12.89 -24.16 4.29
C ASP A 27 -12.68 -23.29 3.04
N GLU A 28 -12.98 -23.81 1.87
CA GLU A 28 -12.92 -23.05 0.62
C GLU A 28 -13.97 -21.95 0.57
N LEU A 29 -15.21 -22.26 0.96
CA LEU A 29 -16.30 -21.28 1.04
C LEU A 29 -15.98 -20.17 2.04
N TYR A 30 -15.41 -20.53 3.21
CA TYR A 30 -14.99 -19.57 4.22
C TYR A 30 -13.86 -18.67 3.70
N ARG A 31 -12.87 -19.23 3.02
CA ARG A 31 -11.80 -18.47 2.36
C ARG A 31 -12.35 -17.51 1.30
N PHE A 32 -13.31 -17.95 0.48
CA PHE A 32 -13.96 -17.09 -0.52
C PHE A 32 -14.73 -15.94 0.15
N ALA A 33 -15.44 -16.21 1.24
CA ALA A 33 -16.15 -15.18 2.00
C ALA A 33 -15.20 -14.14 2.58
N ASN A 34 -14.08 -14.55 3.18
CA ASN A 34 -13.06 -13.63 3.70
C ASN A 34 -12.45 -12.76 2.60
N LEU A 35 -12.05 -13.35 1.47
CA LEU A 35 -11.55 -12.60 0.31
C LEU A 35 -12.59 -11.60 -0.22
N SER A 36 -13.87 -11.94 -0.15
CA SER A 36 -14.96 -11.05 -0.53
C SER A 36 -15.09 -9.85 0.41
N VAL A 37 -14.93 -10.06 1.73
CA VAL A 37 -14.91 -8.95 2.71
C VAL A 37 -13.71 -8.03 2.46
N GLU A 38 -12.52 -8.59 2.29
CA GLU A 38 -11.30 -7.81 2.00
C GLU A 38 -11.47 -6.99 0.73
N MET A 39 -11.99 -7.61 -0.34
CA MET A 39 -12.28 -6.92 -1.59
C MET A 39 -13.31 -5.79 -1.41
N ALA A 40 -14.37 -6.04 -0.64
CA ALA A 40 -15.38 -5.02 -0.34
C ALA A 40 -14.78 -3.84 0.44
N LEU A 41 -13.95 -4.12 1.45
CA LEU A 41 -13.29 -3.10 2.27
C LEU A 41 -12.27 -2.27 1.47
N SER A 42 -11.49 -2.90 0.59
CA SER A 42 -10.54 -2.20 -0.30
C SER A 42 -11.24 -1.19 -1.22
N ARG A 43 -12.53 -1.42 -1.52
CA ARG A 43 -13.39 -0.53 -2.33
C ARG A 43 -14.18 0.47 -1.50
N GLY A 44 -13.90 0.59 -0.20
CA GLY A 44 -14.54 1.54 0.71
C GLY A 44 -15.71 0.97 1.52
N GLY A 45 -15.97 -0.33 1.48
CA GLY A 45 -17.04 -0.99 2.22
C GLY A 45 -18.46 -0.64 1.73
N ASP A 46 -19.46 -0.81 2.62
CA ASP A 46 -20.88 -0.51 2.36
C ASP A 46 -21.45 -1.22 1.11
N GLN A 47 -21.03 -2.45 0.90
CA GLN A 47 -21.42 -3.28 -0.25
C GLN A 47 -21.38 -4.76 0.11
N ALA A 48 -22.06 -5.57 -0.69
CA ALA A 48 -21.92 -7.02 -0.66
C ALA A 48 -21.04 -7.48 -1.84
N VAL A 49 -20.16 -8.43 -1.57
CA VAL A 49 -19.31 -9.06 -2.59
C VAL A 49 -19.50 -10.56 -2.50
N VAL A 50 -19.75 -11.18 -3.64
CA VAL A 50 -19.86 -12.63 -3.78
C VAL A 50 -18.66 -13.13 -4.57
N LYS A 51 -17.97 -14.14 -4.05
CA LYS A 51 -16.90 -14.84 -4.75
C LYS A 51 -17.29 -16.28 -5.01
N ASN A 52 -17.18 -16.68 -6.26
CA ASN A 52 -17.12 -18.08 -6.69
C ASN A 52 -15.68 -18.43 -7.08
N ARG A 53 -15.45 -19.62 -7.64
CA ARG A 53 -14.11 -20.07 -8.08
C ARG A 53 -13.46 -19.16 -9.10
N PHE A 54 -14.23 -18.47 -9.93
CA PHE A 54 -13.72 -17.81 -11.12
C PHE A 54 -13.75 -16.29 -11.02
N THR A 55 -14.72 -15.72 -10.28
CA THR A 55 -15.00 -14.28 -10.34
C THR A 55 -15.49 -13.72 -9.02
N PHE A 56 -15.47 -12.38 -8.94
CA PHE A 56 -16.14 -11.60 -7.91
C PHE A 56 -17.32 -10.84 -8.52
N GLU A 57 -18.47 -10.87 -7.84
CA GLU A 57 -19.63 -10.09 -8.15
C GLU A 57 -19.91 -9.06 -7.07
N PHE A 58 -20.26 -7.84 -7.46
CA PHE A 58 -20.39 -6.70 -6.54
C PHE A 58 -21.83 -6.22 -6.51
N PHE A 59 -22.40 -6.08 -5.32
CA PHE A 59 -23.78 -5.65 -5.08
C PHE A 59 -23.80 -4.45 -4.14
N GLY A 60 -24.39 -3.34 -4.57
CA GLY A 60 -24.41 -2.10 -3.80
C GLY A 60 -23.11 -1.30 -3.94
N GLY A 61 -22.82 -0.47 -2.95
CA GLY A 61 -21.68 0.43 -2.97
C GLY A 61 -21.94 1.71 -3.79
N ARG A 62 -21.29 2.81 -3.36
CA ARG A 62 -21.33 4.10 -4.09
C ARG A 62 -20.19 4.18 -5.10
N SER A 63 -20.14 3.25 -6.05
CA SER A 63 -18.98 3.05 -6.92
C SER A 63 -18.55 4.28 -7.75
N LYS A 64 -19.44 5.19 -8.09
CA LYS A 64 -19.10 6.36 -8.93
C LYS A 64 -18.56 7.56 -8.14
N GLU A 65 -19.09 7.85 -6.96
CA GLU A 65 -18.64 8.99 -6.14
C GLU A 65 -17.36 8.68 -5.36
N THR A 66 -17.23 7.45 -4.83
CA THR A 66 -16.03 7.00 -4.12
C THR A 66 -14.83 6.93 -5.07
N GLU A 67 -15.04 6.43 -6.30
CA GLU A 67 -13.99 6.35 -7.30
C GLU A 67 -13.50 7.74 -7.76
N ARG A 68 -14.40 8.71 -7.94
CA ARG A 68 -14.02 10.10 -8.24
C ARG A 68 -13.27 10.78 -7.08
N ARG A 69 -13.76 10.62 -5.84
CA ARG A 69 -13.11 11.18 -4.65
C ARG A 69 -11.74 10.54 -4.41
N THR A 70 -11.61 9.24 -4.59
CA THR A 70 -10.34 8.54 -4.45
C THR A 70 -9.33 8.99 -5.51
N LYS A 71 -9.74 9.12 -6.77
CA LYS A 71 -8.86 9.61 -7.85
C LYS A 71 -8.41 11.06 -7.63
N VAL A 72 -9.29 11.95 -7.18
CA VAL A 72 -8.92 13.34 -6.84
C VAL A 72 -7.97 13.35 -5.65
N LYS A 73 -8.28 12.63 -4.58
CA LYS A 73 -7.43 12.54 -3.39
C LYS A 73 -6.05 11.96 -3.74
N SER A 74 -6.00 10.89 -4.54
CA SER A 74 -4.73 10.30 -4.98
C SER A 74 -3.90 11.27 -5.82
N ARG A 75 -4.53 12.07 -6.70
CA ARG A 75 -3.83 13.09 -7.49
C ARG A 75 -3.27 14.21 -6.62
N VAL A 76 -4.04 14.70 -5.66
CA VAL A 76 -3.60 15.73 -4.71
C VAL A 76 -2.43 15.21 -3.86
N MET A 77 -2.54 13.98 -3.36
CA MET A 77 -1.46 13.32 -2.61
C MET A 77 -0.20 13.12 -3.46
N ALA A 78 -0.36 12.66 -4.70
CA ALA A 78 0.76 12.48 -5.63
C ALA A 78 1.45 13.81 -5.97
N SER A 79 0.68 14.90 -6.13
CA SER A 79 1.22 16.24 -6.35
C SER A 79 2.01 16.71 -5.14
N ALA A 80 1.45 16.60 -3.93
CA ALA A 80 2.12 16.99 -2.69
C ALA A 80 3.40 16.18 -2.45
N MET A 81 3.37 14.87 -2.69
CA MET A 81 4.57 14.02 -2.63
C MET A 81 5.60 14.47 -3.67
N GLY A 82 5.18 14.79 -4.88
CA GLY A 82 6.07 15.30 -5.94
C GLY A 82 6.77 16.61 -5.57
N GLU A 83 6.13 17.49 -4.81
CA GLU A 83 6.71 18.73 -4.28
C GLU A 83 7.72 18.43 -3.18
N LEU A 84 7.37 17.60 -2.18
CA LEU A 84 8.29 17.18 -1.12
C LEU A 84 9.54 16.51 -1.68
N VAL A 85 9.38 15.65 -2.67
CA VAL A 85 10.51 14.98 -3.35
C VAL A 85 11.38 16.01 -4.08
N ALA A 86 10.79 16.99 -4.76
CA ALA A 86 11.55 17.98 -5.53
C ALA A 86 12.41 18.91 -4.62
N ASP A 87 11.95 19.15 -3.40
CA ASP A 87 12.63 20.01 -2.42
C ASP A 87 13.69 19.25 -1.60
N ALA A 88 13.71 17.92 -1.66
CA ALA A 88 14.62 17.09 -0.90
C ALA A 88 16.03 17.04 -1.51
N SER A 89 17.06 16.98 -0.67
CA SER A 89 18.43 16.69 -1.09
C SER A 89 18.60 15.24 -1.54
N CYS A 90 17.90 14.32 -0.89
CA CYS A 90 17.75 12.94 -1.30
C CYS A 90 16.45 12.35 -0.73
N VAL A 91 15.99 11.26 -1.31
CA VAL A 91 14.83 10.51 -0.83
C VAL A 91 15.29 9.15 -0.33
N MET A 92 14.93 8.81 0.90
CA MET A 92 15.19 7.52 1.50
C MET A 92 13.86 6.82 1.76
N VAL A 93 13.73 5.58 1.31
CA VAL A 93 12.48 4.83 1.45
C VAL A 93 12.74 3.59 2.28
N MET A 94 11.89 3.36 3.27
CA MET A 94 11.92 2.15 4.10
C MET A 94 10.52 1.57 4.26
N GLY A 95 10.43 0.25 4.41
CA GLY A 95 9.21 -0.47 4.73
C GLY A 95 9.12 -0.85 6.21
N HIS A 96 8.29 -1.84 6.49
CA HIS A 96 8.22 -2.48 7.80
C HIS A 96 9.35 -3.52 7.98
N ARG A 97 9.57 -3.98 9.24
CA ARG A 97 10.68 -4.88 9.63
C ARG A 97 10.76 -6.20 8.87
N SER A 98 9.64 -6.71 8.39
CA SER A 98 9.57 -7.94 7.59
C SER A 98 8.94 -7.61 6.25
N PRO A 99 9.66 -6.88 5.37
CA PRO A 99 9.10 -6.39 4.13
C PRO A 99 8.58 -7.53 3.26
N ASP A 100 7.46 -7.26 2.62
CA ASP A 100 6.83 -8.11 1.62
C ASP A 100 6.90 -7.48 0.22
N PHE A 101 6.22 -8.08 -0.74
CA PHE A 101 6.22 -7.57 -2.11
C PHE A 101 5.56 -6.20 -2.25
N ASP A 102 4.57 -5.88 -1.40
CA ASP A 102 3.87 -4.60 -1.44
C ASP A 102 4.79 -3.48 -0.93
N ALA A 103 5.54 -3.72 0.15
CA ALA A 103 6.54 -2.79 0.65
C ALA A 103 7.62 -2.47 -0.38
N VAL A 104 8.18 -3.50 -1.06
CA VAL A 104 9.19 -3.31 -2.10
C VAL A 104 8.61 -2.60 -3.31
N GLY A 105 7.40 -2.98 -3.75
CA GLY A 105 6.72 -2.33 -4.86
C GLY A 105 6.45 -0.84 -4.61
N ALA A 106 5.99 -0.50 -3.40
CA ALA A 106 5.78 0.89 -2.99
C ALA A 106 7.11 1.67 -2.94
N ALA A 107 8.18 1.08 -2.38
CA ALA A 107 9.49 1.70 -2.33
C ALA A 107 10.06 2.00 -3.74
N VAL A 108 9.98 1.04 -4.64
CA VAL A 108 10.35 1.21 -6.06
C VAL A 108 9.53 2.31 -6.73
N GLY A 109 8.22 2.39 -6.42
CA GLY A 109 7.33 3.44 -6.93
C GLY A 109 7.76 4.84 -6.48
N VAL A 110 8.09 5.03 -5.21
CA VAL A 110 8.61 6.30 -4.67
C VAL A 110 9.96 6.66 -5.31
N CYS A 111 10.87 5.69 -5.43
CA CYS A 111 12.15 5.90 -6.10
C CYS A 111 11.98 6.30 -7.58
N ALA A 112 10.98 5.75 -8.27
CA ALA A 112 10.67 6.16 -9.64
C ALA A 112 10.24 7.63 -9.73
N ILE A 113 9.46 8.13 -8.76
CA ILE A 113 9.08 9.55 -8.68
C ILE A 113 10.34 10.41 -8.45
N ALA A 114 11.19 10.04 -7.50
CA ALA A 114 12.44 10.76 -7.21
C ALA A 114 13.37 10.82 -8.43
N ARG A 115 13.52 9.69 -9.14
CA ARG A 115 14.30 9.61 -10.38
C ARG A 115 13.72 10.52 -11.46
N MET A 116 12.41 10.57 -11.65
CA MET A 116 11.76 11.49 -12.61
C MET A 116 12.02 12.96 -12.28
N LYS A 117 12.22 13.28 -11.01
CA LYS A 117 12.57 14.62 -10.53
C LYS A 117 14.08 14.91 -10.52
N GLY A 118 14.91 13.92 -10.85
CA GLY A 118 16.37 14.04 -10.81
C GLY A 118 16.94 14.09 -9.39
N VAL A 119 16.21 13.61 -8.38
CA VAL A 119 16.62 13.61 -6.97
C VAL A 119 17.29 12.28 -6.63
N PRO A 120 18.47 12.28 -5.96
CA PRO A 120 19.07 11.07 -5.43
C PRO A 120 18.09 10.30 -4.54
N HIS A 121 18.05 8.97 -4.68
CA HIS A 121 17.07 8.17 -3.98
C HIS A 121 17.64 6.81 -3.59
N TYR A 122 17.19 6.30 -2.45
CA TYR A 122 17.70 5.08 -1.85
C TYR A 122 16.57 4.28 -1.21
N ILE A 123 16.70 2.96 -1.20
CA ILE A 123 15.82 2.04 -0.48
C ILE A 123 16.65 1.44 0.66
N ILE A 124 16.16 1.57 1.88
CA ILE A 124 16.82 1.03 3.07
C ILE A 124 16.38 -0.43 3.22
N ARG A 125 17.33 -1.35 3.20
CA ARG A 125 17.13 -2.77 3.42
C ARG A 125 18.04 -3.24 4.55
N GLU A 126 17.48 -3.68 5.68
CA GLU A 126 18.28 -4.14 6.81
C GLU A 126 18.47 -5.66 6.87
N ALA A 127 17.45 -6.43 6.65
CA ALA A 127 17.49 -7.87 6.94
C ALA A 127 17.47 -8.72 5.67
N ALA A 128 18.32 -9.75 5.65
CA ALA A 128 18.15 -10.91 4.79
C ALA A 128 17.25 -11.94 5.49
N GLY A 129 16.56 -12.77 4.73
CA GLY A 129 15.65 -13.81 5.24
C GLY A 129 14.18 -13.40 5.23
N THR A 130 13.81 -12.42 4.44
CA THR A 130 12.42 -11.97 4.25
C THR A 130 11.82 -12.56 2.97
N PRO A 131 10.48 -12.67 2.87
CA PRO A 131 9.82 -13.11 1.64
C PRO A 131 10.14 -12.25 0.42
N ALA A 132 10.56 -11.01 0.64
CA ALA A 132 10.84 -10.03 -0.41
C ALA A 132 12.29 -10.06 -0.94
N ASP A 133 13.17 -10.87 -0.37
CA ASP A 133 14.60 -10.88 -0.71
C ASP A 133 14.86 -11.11 -2.21
N GLU A 134 14.15 -12.05 -2.82
CA GLU A 134 14.27 -12.30 -4.26
C GLU A 134 13.90 -11.08 -5.10
N LEU A 135 12.91 -10.30 -4.65
CA LEU A 135 12.50 -9.09 -5.34
C LEU A 135 13.52 -7.96 -5.15
N TYR A 136 14.08 -7.79 -3.96
CA TYR A 136 15.18 -6.85 -3.72
C TYR A 136 16.41 -7.18 -4.60
N ASP A 137 16.79 -8.46 -4.70
CA ASP A 137 17.89 -8.88 -5.54
C ASP A 137 17.61 -8.66 -7.03
N ARG A 138 16.36 -8.81 -7.43
CA ARG A 138 15.93 -8.47 -8.81
C ARG A 138 16.02 -6.97 -9.07
N VAL A 139 15.56 -6.14 -8.13
CA VAL A 139 15.67 -4.67 -8.21
C VAL A 139 17.14 -4.23 -8.29
N ALA A 140 18.01 -4.80 -7.43
CA ALA A 140 19.44 -4.48 -7.42
C ALA A 140 20.17 -4.74 -8.74
N ARG A 141 19.68 -5.73 -9.53
CA ARG A 141 20.25 -6.06 -10.86
C ARG A 141 19.77 -5.14 -11.98
N MET A 142 18.78 -4.30 -11.74
CA MET A 142 18.30 -3.36 -12.75
C MET A 142 19.25 -2.15 -12.83
N PRO A 143 19.75 -1.78 -14.02
CA PRO A 143 20.71 -0.68 -14.14
C PRO A 143 20.27 0.64 -13.53
N GLN A 144 18.96 0.92 -13.56
CA GLN A 144 18.40 2.14 -12.97
C GLN A 144 18.32 2.14 -11.43
N TYR A 145 18.64 1.03 -10.79
CA TYR A 145 18.67 0.87 -9.33
C TYR A 145 20.04 0.44 -8.81
N GLU A 146 21.08 0.53 -9.63
CA GLU A 146 22.45 0.28 -9.21
C GLU A 146 22.85 1.27 -8.10
N GLY A 147 23.29 0.75 -6.95
CA GLY A 147 23.69 1.55 -5.79
C GLY A 147 22.53 2.22 -5.03
N VAL A 148 21.28 1.85 -5.33
CA VAL A 148 20.09 2.43 -4.67
C VAL A 148 19.76 1.70 -3.36
N LEU A 149 20.11 0.43 -3.21
CA LEU A 149 19.88 -0.32 -1.97
C LEU A 149 21.00 -0.01 -0.97
N LEU A 150 20.63 0.45 0.21
CA LEU A 150 21.53 0.77 1.31
C LEU A 150 21.12 0.02 2.58
N ASP A 151 22.07 -0.26 3.46
CA ASP A 151 21.75 -0.59 4.84
C ASP A 151 21.50 0.69 5.68
N SER A 152 21.05 0.54 6.93
CA SER A 152 20.74 1.67 7.80
C SER A 152 21.98 2.52 8.13
N GLN A 153 23.16 1.92 8.22
CA GLN A 153 24.39 2.66 8.51
C GLN A 153 24.80 3.53 7.32
N GLU A 154 24.76 2.96 6.12
CA GLU A 154 25.01 3.70 4.89
C GLU A 154 23.99 4.82 4.67
N ALA A 155 22.71 4.55 4.98
CA ALA A 155 21.65 5.55 4.88
C ALA A 155 21.89 6.73 5.85
N MET A 156 22.25 6.45 7.11
CA MET A 156 22.56 7.49 8.08
C MET A 156 23.76 8.36 7.67
N LEU A 157 24.78 7.76 7.06
CA LEU A 157 25.95 8.51 6.58
C LEU A 157 25.63 9.45 5.40
N ARG A 158 24.56 9.14 4.64
CA ARG A 158 24.13 9.94 3.48
C ARG A 158 23.01 10.93 3.81
N ALA A 159 22.34 10.74 4.95
CA ALA A 159 21.25 11.60 5.37
C ALA A 159 21.77 12.99 5.81
N ASP A 160 21.03 14.01 5.43
CA ASP A 160 21.22 15.39 5.89
C ASP A 160 19.89 16.00 6.37
N SER A 161 19.91 17.26 6.77
CA SER A 161 18.74 17.97 7.29
C SER A 161 17.63 18.20 6.25
N ARG A 162 17.89 17.96 4.97
CA ARG A 162 16.94 18.10 3.87
C ARG A 162 16.57 16.76 3.26
N SER A 163 17.04 15.66 3.82
CA SER A 163 16.69 14.33 3.36
C SER A 163 15.23 14.02 3.67
N LEU A 164 14.49 13.49 2.70
CA LEU A 164 13.12 13.05 2.85
C LEU A 164 13.08 11.54 3.14
N LEU A 165 12.67 11.16 4.35
CA LEU A 165 12.38 9.77 4.68
C LEU A 165 10.92 9.46 4.37
N VAL A 166 10.68 8.46 3.52
CA VAL A 166 9.36 7.96 3.17
C VAL A 166 9.22 6.54 3.73
N VAL A 167 8.27 6.38 4.65
CA VAL A 167 7.93 5.07 5.20
C VAL A 167 6.72 4.53 4.45
N VAL A 168 6.85 3.32 3.91
CA VAL A 168 5.82 2.69 3.09
C VAL A 168 5.30 1.41 3.73
N ASP A 169 4.07 1.07 3.37
CA ASP A 169 3.39 -0.17 3.72
C ASP A 169 3.31 -0.47 5.23
N THR A 170 3.20 0.56 6.04
CA THR A 170 2.93 0.43 7.47
C THR A 170 2.17 1.64 8.00
N ASN A 171 1.34 1.40 9.01
CA ASN A 171 0.62 2.43 9.74
C ASN A 171 0.96 2.44 11.24
N ARG A 172 1.97 1.66 11.65
CA ARG A 172 2.36 1.51 13.06
C ARG A 172 3.85 1.81 13.21
N PRO A 173 4.22 2.80 14.03
CA PRO A 173 5.63 3.13 14.27
C PRO A 173 6.47 1.94 14.75
N GLU A 174 5.88 1.03 15.55
CA GLU A 174 6.56 -0.13 16.12
C GLU A 174 6.95 -1.17 15.05
N GLN A 175 6.37 -1.09 13.87
CA GLN A 175 6.67 -1.97 12.73
C GLN A 175 7.78 -1.43 11.85
N VAL A 176 8.13 -0.17 11.99
CA VAL A 176 9.23 0.44 11.24
C VAL A 176 10.56 -0.06 11.80
N GLN A 177 11.54 -0.20 10.94
CA GLN A 177 12.92 -0.52 11.32
C GLN A 177 13.52 0.63 12.15
N ASN A 178 14.34 0.29 13.13
CA ASN A 178 15.00 1.29 13.99
C ASN A 178 16.21 1.89 13.31
#